data_4150fa03298cc2f14a7e3ac2117f1626
#
_entry.id   4150fa03298cc2f14a7e3ac2117f1626
#
_cell.length_a   1.000
_cell.length_b   1.000
_cell.length_c   1.000
_cell.angle_alpha   90.00
_cell.angle_beta   90.00
_cell.angle_gamma   90.00
#
_symmetry.space_group_name_H-M   'P 1'
#
loop_
_entity.id
_entity.type
_entity.pdbx_description
1 polymer ?
#
loop_
_entity_poly.entity_id
_entity_poly.type
_entity_poly.pdbx_seq_one_letter_code
_entity_poly.pdbx_strand_id
1 'polypeptide(L)'
;MSAAAKPKVYGWCPGALRPMMSGDGLVVRVRAPLGRLSPEQARGLADLSQAHGSGLVDISARANLQLRGIREDAHAALIDGLRALGLVDEDAGAEARRNITLTPFWRAGDDSHQIAQDLAQALRGAEDLDLPGKFGFAIDCGETPVLQDTAADIRIERGPDGLILRADGADSGLPVTARDAAGEALALARWFLDQGGAPEGRGRMLQLLARRARPTAHVAPAPIAPQGETQHPGQTASGLLVALEFGQMPATTLAALADHGALRLTPWRMLLVEGARNLPPLPGLILDATDPRLRVSACTGAPGCPQARAMTRDLARDLAPSVPMGQHLHLSGCAKGCAHPRPADLVLTATDEDTFDLIRNGTAADHPLNTSLSADALRAAPDLLTEGS
;
A
#
# COMPACT_ATOMS: atom_id res chain seq x y z
N MET A 1 12.28 -24.69 -23.96
CA MET A 1 11.57 -23.90 -22.93
C MET A 1 12.41 -22.66 -22.65
N SER A 2 12.01 -21.49 -23.16
CA SER A 2 12.74 -20.23 -22.91
C SER A 2 12.52 -19.84 -21.45
N ALA A 3 13.60 -19.73 -20.67
CA ALA A 3 13.54 -19.25 -19.30
C ALA A 3 12.88 -17.86 -19.30
N ALA A 4 11.76 -17.72 -18.60
CA ALA A 4 11.06 -16.44 -18.47
C ALA A 4 12.04 -15.39 -17.95
N ALA A 5 12.21 -14.29 -18.70
CA ALA A 5 13.11 -13.22 -18.32
C ALA A 5 12.73 -12.72 -16.90
N LYS A 6 13.72 -12.63 -16.01
CA LYS A 6 13.49 -12.17 -14.64
C LYS A 6 12.90 -10.74 -14.66
N PRO A 7 11.83 -10.46 -13.90
CA PRO A 7 11.21 -9.14 -13.89
C PRO A 7 12.20 -8.06 -13.42
N LYS A 8 12.20 -6.92 -14.09
CA LYS A 8 13.06 -5.78 -13.75
C LYS A 8 12.59 -5.14 -12.44
N VAL A 9 13.48 -5.05 -11.46
CA VAL A 9 13.25 -4.37 -10.19
C VAL A 9 14.00 -3.03 -10.22
N TYR A 10 13.26 -1.92 -10.25
CA TYR A 10 13.86 -0.58 -10.28
C TYR A 10 14.48 -0.17 -8.94
N GLY A 11 14.07 -0.79 -7.83
CA GLY A 11 14.66 -0.59 -6.50
C GLY A 11 14.18 0.65 -5.75
N TRP A 12 13.39 1.52 -6.37
CA TRP A 12 12.81 2.72 -5.75
C TRP A 12 11.28 2.76 -5.94
N CYS A 13 10.60 3.64 -5.23
CA CYS A 13 9.17 3.87 -5.34
C CYS A 13 8.89 5.21 -6.01
N PRO A 14 7.85 5.35 -6.84
CA PRO A 14 7.49 6.66 -7.39
C PRO A 14 7.12 7.64 -6.28
N GLY A 15 7.33 8.92 -6.56
CA GLY A 15 6.82 10.06 -5.85
C GLY A 15 5.95 10.92 -6.78
N ALA A 16 5.57 12.11 -6.33
CA ALA A 16 4.99 13.12 -7.18
C ALA A 16 6.09 13.82 -7.99
N LEU A 17 7.15 14.26 -7.31
CA LEU A 17 8.29 14.94 -7.93
C LEU A 17 9.22 14.00 -8.70
N ARG A 18 9.18 12.70 -8.42
CA ARG A 18 9.92 11.65 -9.12
C ARG A 18 8.98 10.54 -9.57
N PRO A 19 8.21 10.74 -10.65
CA PRO A 19 7.27 9.73 -11.15
C PRO A 19 8.00 8.54 -11.77
N MET A 20 7.27 7.44 -11.95
CA MET A 20 7.79 6.22 -12.59
C MET A 20 7.03 5.98 -13.90
N MET A 21 7.75 5.73 -14.98
CA MET A 21 7.16 5.30 -16.24
C MET A 21 6.51 3.91 -16.09
N SER A 22 5.32 3.76 -16.63
CA SER A 22 4.55 2.51 -16.71
C SER A 22 4.05 2.30 -18.15
N GLY A 23 3.29 1.24 -18.41
CA GLY A 23 2.79 0.95 -19.75
C GLY A 23 1.69 1.91 -20.23
N ASP A 24 1.00 2.52 -19.30
CA ASP A 24 -0.09 3.47 -19.52
C ASP A 24 0.33 4.95 -19.40
N GLY A 25 1.62 5.23 -19.16
CA GLY A 25 2.15 6.57 -18.90
C GLY A 25 2.83 6.65 -17.54
N LEU A 26 3.06 7.88 -17.02
CA LEU A 26 3.67 8.05 -15.72
C LEU A 26 2.70 7.63 -14.59
N VAL A 27 3.28 7.01 -13.57
CA VAL A 27 2.66 6.78 -12.27
C VAL A 27 3.17 7.84 -11.31
N VAL A 28 2.29 8.71 -10.86
CA VAL A 28 2.55 9.81 -9.93
C VAL A 28 1.97 9.45 -8.57
N ARG A 29 2.81 9.31 -7.56
CA ARG A 29 2.36 8.96 -6.20
C ARG A 29 2.16 10.21 -5.37
N VAL A 30 0.97 10.32 -4.77
CA VAL A 30 0.59 11.39 -3.86
C VAL A 30 0.54 10.84 -2.44
N ARG A 31 1.29 11.48 -1.53
CA ARG A 31 1.29 11.18 -0.10
C ARG A 31 0.44 12.23 0.61
N ALA A 32 -0.84 11.93 0.84
CA ALA A 32 -1.72 12.84 1.55
C ALA A 32 -1.21 13.11 2.98
N PRO A 33 -1.16 14.37 3.43
CA PRO A 33 -0.78 14.69 4.80
C PRO A 33 -1.64 13.93 5.80
N LEU A 34 -1.01 13.28 6.78
CA LEU A 34 -1.69 12.43 7.79
C LEU A 34 -2.56 11.31 7.20
N GLY A 35 -2.30 10.91 5.97
CA GLY A 35 -3.11 9.91 5.26
C GLY A 35 -4.54 10.35 4.96
N ARG A 36 -4.84 11.67 4.97
CA ARG A 36 -6.19 12.22 4.86
C ARG A 36 -6.31 13.22 3.72
N LEU A 37 -7.41 13.15 2.97
CA LEU A 37 -7.81 14.14 1.98
C LEU A 37 -9.06 14.88 2.46
N SER A 38 -9.05 16.20 2.38
CA SER A 38 -10.29 16.97 2.47
C SER A 38 -11.18 16.71 1.25
N PRO A 39 -12.48 17.00 1.32
CA PRO A 39 -13.35 16.92 0.15
C PRO A 39 -12.85 17.73 -1.05
N GLU A 40 -12.29 18.91 -0.80
CA GLU A 40 -11.69 19.76 -1.84
C GLU A 40 -10.47 19.09 -2.48
N GLN A 41 -9.55 18.56 -1.66
CA GLN A 41 -8.38 17.83 -2.15
C GLN A 41 -8.77 16.59 -2.97
N ALA A 42 -9.78 15.85 -2.54
CA ALA A 42 -10.25 14.66 -3.26
C ALA A 42 -10.85 15.00 -4.62
N ARG A 43 -11.68 16.07 -4.71
CA ARG A 43 -12.20 16.55 -5.99
C ARG A 43 -11.08 17.07 -6.89
N GLY A 44 -10.20 17.92 -6.37
CA GLY A 44 -9.07 18.45 -7.15
C GLY A 44 -8.14 17.35 -7.68
N LEU A 45 -7.88 16.29 -6.89
CA LEU A 45 -7.15 15.12 -7.35
C LEU A 45 -7.87 14.37 -8.48
N ALA A 46 -9.20 14.25 -8.38
CA ALA A 46 -10.01 13.63 -9.43
C ALA A 46 -9.94 14.43 -10.72
N ASP A 47 -10.09 15.75 -10.65
CA ASP A 47 -9.99 16.65 -11.80
C ASP A 47 -8.60 16.57 -12.45
N LEU A 48 -7.53 16.62 -11.65
CA LEU A 48 -6.16 16.50 -12.15
C LEU A 48 -5.89 15.13 -12.80
N SER A 49 -6.42 14.04 -12.23
CA SER A 49 -6.29 12.70 -12.80
C SER A 49 -6.99 12.59 -14.16
N GLN A 50 -8.15 13.20 -14.31
CA GLN A 50 -8.89 13.22 -15.58
C GLN A 50 -8.22 14.14 -16.63
N ALA A 51 -7.78 15.33 -16.22
CA ALA A 51 -7.19 16.31 -17.12
C ALA A 51 -5.82 15.87 -17.66
N HIS A 52 -5.01 15.19 -16.86
CA HIS A 52 -3.61 14.93 -17.15
C HIS A 52 -3.26 13.45 -17.33
N GLY A 53 -4.16 12.52 -16.96
CA GLY A 53 -3.91 11.09 -16.98
C GLY A 53 -5.05 10.26 -17.53
N SER A 54 -5.07 8.99 -17.12
CA SER A 54 -6.08 8.01 -17.53
C SER A 54 -7.42 8.14 -16.77
N GLY A 55 -7.50 9.00 -15.77
CA GLY A 55 -8.66 9.05 -14.88
C GLY A 55 -8.75 7.87 -13.92
N LEU A 56 -7.68 7.08 -13.76
CA LEU A 56 -7.60 5.97 -12.80
C LEU A 56 -6.74 6.34 -11.61
N VAL A 57 -7.18 5.94 -10.43
CA VAL A 57 -6.51 6.18 -9.16
C VAL A 57 -6.35 4.88 -8.40
N ASP A 58 -5.11 4.50 -8.11
CA ASP A 58 -4.80 3.32 -7.27
C ASP A 58 -4.53 3.74 -5.82
N ILE A 59 -4.83 2.86 -4.86
CA ILE A 59 -4.32 2.93 -3.49
C ILE A 59 -3.28 1.85 -3.28
N SER A 60 -2.10 2.27 -2.84
CA SER A 60 -1.00 1.36 -2.56
C SER A 60 -1.13 0.72 -1.17
N ALA A 61 -0.46 -0.43 -0.95
CA ALA A 61 -0.34 -1.07 0.36
C ALA A 61 0.44 -0.23 1.41
N ARG A 62 0.78 1.02 1.10
CA ARG A 62 1.40 2.01 1.99
C ARG A 62 0.51 3.22 2.20
N ALA A 63 -0.81 3.06 2.01
CA ALA A 63 -1.79 4.13 2.14
C ALA A 63 -1.44 5.41 1.34
N ASN A 64 -0.93 5.24 0.12
CA ASN A 64 -0.66 6.36 -0.80
C ASN A 64 -1.52 6.23 -2.06
N LEU A 65 -1.96 7.36 -2.60
CA LEU A 65 -2.61 7.40 -3.89
C LEU A 65 -1.59 7.33 -5.03
N GLN A 66 -2.00 6.78 -6.15
CA GLN A 66 -1.22 6.77 -7.39
C GLN A 66 -2.14 7.19 -8.55
N LEU A 67 -1.85 8.33 -9.13
CA LEU A 67 -2.48 8.76 -10.37
C LEU A 67 -1.84 8.01 -11.53
N ARG A 68 -2.67 7.42 -12.39
CA ARG A 68 -2.24 6.53 -13.48
C ARG A 68 -2.29 7.22 -14.83
N GLY A 69 -1.43 6.76 -15.74
CA GLY A 69 -1.46 7.18 -17.13
C GLY A 69 -1.19 8.66 -17.35
N ILE A 70 -0.44 9.30 -16.45
CA ILE A 70 -0.11 10.71 -16.58
C ILE A 70 0.80 10.89 -17.80
N ARG A 71 0.40 11.80 -18.70
CA ARG A 71 1.21 12.15 -19.87
C ARG A 71 2.48 12.87 -19.43
N GLU A 72 3.60 12.58 -20.07
CA GLU A 72 4.90 13.17 -19.71
C GLU A 72 4.90 14.69 -19.85
N ASP A 73 4.29 15.23 -20.91
CA ASP A 73 4.16 16.66 -21.17
C ASP A 73 3.21 17.37 -20.17
N ALA A 74 2.30 16.64 -19.53
CA ALA A 74 1.36 17.16 -18.55
C ALA A 74 1.90 17.11 -17.10
N HIS A 75 3.06 16.46 -16.85
CA HIS A 75 3.55 16.26 -15.49
C HIS A 75 3.79 17.58 -14.74
N ALA A 76 4.36 18.62 -15.40
CA ALA A 76 4.62 19.90 -14.77
C ALA A 76 3.30 20.57 -14.31
N ALA A 77 2.28 20.62 -15.18
CA ALA A 77 0.96 21.16 -14.85
C ALA A 77 0.26 20.38 -13.72
N LEU A 78 0.41 19.05 -13.72
CA LEU A 78 -0.09 18.21 -12.63
C LEU A 78 0.58 18.58 -11.29
N ILE A 79 1.90 18.78 -11.27
CA ILE A 79 2.64 19.14 -10.04
C ILE A 79 2.19 20.51 -9.52
N ASP A 80 1.94 21.49 -10.40
CA ASP A 80 1.42 22.80 -10.00
C ASP A 80 0.03 22.70 -9.39
N GLY A 81 -0.86 21.88 -9.98
CA GLY A 81 -2.16 21.59 -9.41
C GLY A 81 -2.08 20.88 -8.04
N LEU A 82 -1.19 19.90 -7.90
CA LEU A 82 -0.97 19.20 -6.62
C LEU A 82 -0.39 20.14 -5.55
N ARG A 83 0.48 21.09 -5.91
CA ARG A 83 0.96 22.15 -5.00
C ARG A 83 -0.16 23.06 -4.53
N ALA A 84 -1.03 23.50 -5.43
CA ALA A 84 -2.18 24.31 -5.07
C ALA A 84 -3.11 23.62 -4.07
N LEU A 85 -3.18 22.28 -4.10
CA LEU A 85 -3.90 21.45 -3.15
C LEU A 85 -3.12 21.13 -1.86
N GLY A 86 -1.85 21.54 -1.74
CA GLY A 86 -1.00 21.21 -0.60
C GLY A 86 -0.63 19.72 -0.52
N LEU A 87 -0.53 19.02 -1.66
CA LEU A 87 -0.31 17.58 -1.76
C LEU A 87 1.09 17.19 -2.27
N VAL A 88 1.99 18.15 -2.41
CA VAL A 88 3.40 17.95 -2.81
C VAL A 88 4.32 18.54 -1.77
N ASP A 89 5.38 17.82 -1.44
CA ASP A 89 6.46 18.31 -0.57
C ASP A 89 7.34 19.33 -1.32
N GLU A 90 8.18 20.07 -0.59
CA GLU A 90 9.03 21.13 -1.14
C GLU A 90 10.01 20.60 -2.19
N ASP A 91 10.60 19.42 -1.92
CA ASP A 91 11.55 18.75 -2.79
C ASP A 91 11.39 17.21 -2.75
N ALA A 92 12.07 16.53 -3.67
CA ALA A 92 11.99 15.06 -3.79
C ALA A 92 12.64 14.32 -2.61
N GLY A 93 13.59 14.94 -1.90
CA GLY A 93 14.21 14.37 -0.69
C GLY A 93 13.24 14.39 0.48
N ALA A 94 12.59 15.52 0.74
CA ALA A 94 11.55 15.68 1.75
C ALA A 94 10.39 14.70 1.46
N GLU A 95 9.97 14.61 0.20
CA GLU A 95 8.94 13.66 -0.22
C GLU A 95 9.36 12.21 0.06
N ALA A 96 10.60 11.83 -0.24
CA ALA A 96 11.09 10.46 -0.04
C ALA A 96 11.12 10.08 1.45
N ARG A 97 11.56 10.99 2.33
CA ARG A 97 11.64 10.77 3.77
C ARG A 97 10.27 10.63 4.44
N ARG A 98 9.25 11.37 3.97
CA ARG A 98 7.90 11.40 4.56
C ARG A 98 7.04 10.19 4.16
N ASN A 99 7.55 8.98 4.32
CA ASN A 99 6.80 7.75 4.08
C ASN A 99 6.18 7.23 5.38
N ILE A 100 5.15 7.94 5.85
CA ILE A 100 4.44 7.64 7.10
C ILE A 100 3.11 6.98 6.76
N THR A 101 2.85 5.81 7.35
CA THR A 101 1.53 5.16 7.36
C THR A 101 0.93 5.37 8.74
N LEU A 102 -0.14 6.15 8.81
CA LEU A 102 -0.88 6.44 10.02
C LEU A 102 -2.13 5.57 10.10
N THR A 103 -2.46 5.06 11.29
CA THR A 103 -3.74 4.37 11.49
C THR A 103 -4.90 5.23 10.98
N PRO A 104 -5.85 4.69 10.19
CA PRO A 104 -6.97 5.50 9.71
C PRO A 104 -7.97 5.85 10.81
N PHE A 105 -7.82 5.27 12.00
CA PHE A 105 -8.74 5.46 13.13
C PHE A 105 -8.31 6.55 14.12
N TRP A 106 -7.27 7.32 13.80
CA TRP A 106 -6.82 8.44 14.63
C TRP A 106 -7.93 9.48 14.85
N ARG A 107 -7.85 10.18 15.97
CA ARG A 107 -8.71 11.33 16.30
C ARG A 107 -7.87 12.59 16.45
N ALA A 108 -8.45 13.73 16.12
CA ALA A 108 -7.75 15.00 16.30
C ALA A 108 -7.27 15.17 17.75
N GLY A 109 -5.98 15.35 17.93
CA GLY A 109 -5.35 15.53 19.24
C GLY A 109 -5.01 14.26 20.02
N ASP A 110 -5.28 13.05 19.45
CA ASP A 110 -4.78 11.81 20.06
C ASP A 110 -3.27 11.60 19.80
N ASP A 111 -2.68 10.62 20.50
CA ASP A 111 -1.25 10.32 20.38
C ASP A 111 -0.85 10.02 18.94
N SER A 112 -1.66 9.25 18.19
CA SER A 112 -1.36 8.91 16.79
C SER A 112 -1.29 10.15 15.90
N HIS A 113 -2.25 11.06 16.06
CA HIS A 113 -2.31 12.31 15.32
C HIS A 113 -1.14 13.24 15.65
N GLN A 114 -0.86 13.44 16.96
CA GLN A 114 0.22 14.32 17.41
C GLN A 114 1.59 13.81 16.94
N ILE A 115 1.87 12.53 17.18
CA ILE A 115 3.15 11.92 16.79
C ILE A 115 3.34 11.98 15.28
N ALA A 116 2.28 11.76 14.48
CA ALA A 116 2.37 11.83 13.03
C ALA A 116 2.69 13.24 12.52
N GLN A 117 2.14 14.28 13.16
CA GLN A 117 2.46 15.67 12.85
C GLN A 117 3.92 15.99 13.20
N ASP A 118 4.35 15.64 14.41
CA ASP A 118 5.69 15.92 14.90
C ASP A 118 6.74 15.17 14.08
N LEU A 119 6.49 13.90 13.76
CA LEU A 119 7.38 13.11 12.91
C LEU A 119 7.46 13.66 11.48
N ALA A 120 6.33 14.04 10.89
CA ALA A 120 6.32 14.63 9.55
C ALA A 120 7.10 15.94 9.50
N GLN A 121 7.00 16.77 10.55
CA GLN A 121 7.78 18.01 10.68
C GLN A 121 9.27 17.71 10.88
N ALA A 122 9.62 16.79 11.76
CA ALA A 122 11.00 16.41 12.05
C ALA A 122 11.70 15.81 10.81
N LEU A 123 11.03 14.95 10.04
CA LEU A 123 11.54 14.37 8.79
C LEU A 123 11.78 15.41 7.69
N ARG A 124 11.00 16.49 7.68
CA ARG A 124 11.18 17.61 6.73
C ARG A 124 12.53 18.28 6.91
N GLY A 125 12.92 18.53 8.17
CA GLY A 125 14.21 19.13 8.53
C GLY A 125 15.40 18.17 8.58
N ALA A 126 15.20 16.86 8.41
CA ALA A 126 16.25 15.85 8.55
C ALA A 126 16.95 15.55 7.21
N GLU A 127 17.64 16.55 6.64
CA GLU A 127 18.34 16.43 5.35
C GLU A 127 19.49 15.41 5.38
N ASP A 128 20.01 15.10 6.57
CA ASP A 128 21.03 14.08 6.83
C ASP A 128 20.51 12.64 6.66
N LEU A 129 19.20 12.42 6.58
CA LEU A 129 18.59 11.12 6.44
C LEU A 129 18.37 10.74 4.95
N ASP A 130 19.37 10.11 4.34
CA ASP A 130 19.22 9.48 3.00
C ASP A 130 18.62 8.06 3.13
N LEU A 131 17.34 8.03 3.42
CA LEU A 131 16.62 6.76 3.65
C LEU A 131 16.29 6.06 2.33
N PRO A 132 16.35 4.70 2.29
CA PRO A 132 15.89 3.95 1.12
C PRO A 132 14.45 4.32 0.75
N GLY A 133 14.14 4.45 -0.54
CA GLY A 133 12.81 4.87 -1.00
C GLY A 133 11.63 3.98 -0.58
N LYS A 134 11.91 2.82 0.04
CA LYS A 134 10.92 1.94 0.66
C LYS A 134 10.94 1.98 2.18
N PHE A 135 11.88 2.70 2.78
CA PHE A 135 11.90 2.88 4.23
C PHE A 135 10.66 3.65 4.65
N GLY A 136 10.03 3.25 5.74
CA GLY A 136 8.78 3.86 6.17
C GLY A 136 8.52 3.70 7.66
N PHE A 137 7.61 4.55 8.13
CA PHE A 137 7.18 4.62 9.51
C PHE A 137 5.71 4.21 9.61
N ALA A 138 5.34 3.41 10.61
CA ALA A 138 3.96 3.12 10.95
C ALA A 138 3.63 3.72 12.32
N ILE A 139 2.52 4.42 12.42
CA ILE A 139 2.05 5.04 13.67
C ILE A 139 0.66 4.52 13.96
N ASP A 140 0.52 3.79 15.07
CA ASP A 140 -0.72 3.17 15.51
C ASP A 140 -0.77 3.07 17.03
N CYS A 141 -1.16 4.16 17.67
CA CYS A 141 -1.20 4.30 19.12
C CYS A 141 -2.57 3.93 19.73
N GLY A 142 -3.47 3.36 18.90
CA GLY A 142 -4.78 2.89 19.35
C GLY A 142 -4.68 1.74 20.36
N GLU A 143 -5.73 1.51 21.14
CA GLU A 143 -5.78 0.39 22.11
C GLU A 143 -5.67 -0.97 21.41
N THR A 144 -6.19 -1.08 20.20
CA THR A 144 -6.11 -2.26 19.37
C THR A 144 -5.38 -1.90 18.06
N PRO A 145 -4.06 -2.13 17.98
CA PRO A 145 -3.28 -1.82 16.79
C PRO A 145 -3.74 -2.61 15.56
N VAL A 146 -3.83 -1.95 14.42
CA VAL A 146 -4.29 -2.54 13.15
C VAL A 146 -3.24 -2.48 12.04
N LEU A 147 -2.08 -1.85 12.29
CA LEU A 147 -1.03 -1.66 11.29
C LEU A 147 0.17 -2.61 11.44
N GLN A 148 0.13 -3.59 12.32
CA GLN A 148 1.29 -4.46 12.62
C GLN A 148 1.81 -5.22 11.41
N ASP A 149 0.93 -5.63 10.47
CA ASP A 149 1.29 -6.30 9.21
C ASP A 149 1.61 -5.34 8.06
N THR A 150 1.49 -4.03 8.30
CA THR A 150 1.77 -3.02 7.28
C THR A 150 3.27 -2.86 7.07
N ALA A 151 3.69 -2.71 5.82
CA ALA A 151 5.09 -2.55 5.49
C ALA A 151 5.67 -1.24 6.06
N ALA A 152 6.45 -1.34 7.12
CA ALA A 152 7.19 -0.26 7.76
C ALA A 152 8.62 -0.71 8.09
N ASP A 153 9.44 0.17 8.64
CA ASP A 153 10.78 -0.10 9.15
C ASP A 153 10.90 0.33 10.62
N ILE A 154 10.17 1.37 10.97
CA ILE A 154 10.05 1.86 12.34
C ILE A 154 8.56 1.93 12.67
N ARG A 155 8.19 1.44 13.86
CA ARG A 155 6.82 1.40 14.35
C ARG A 155 6.70 2.16 15.65
N ILE A 156 5.69 3.01 15.77
CA ILE A 156 5.27 3.62 17.02
C ILE A 156 3.87 3.09 17.28
N GLU A 157 3.75 2.27 18.30
CA GLU A 157 2.54 1.48 18.54
C GLU A 157 2.24 1.33 20.02
N ARG A 158 1.04 0.85 20.36
CA ARG A 158 0.63 0.59 21.73
C ARG A 158 1.28 -0.70 22.24
N GLY A 159 1.99 -0.60 23.36
CA GLY A 159 2.38 -1.73 24.20
C GLY A 159 1.45 -1.85 25.42
N PRO A 160 1.63 -2.85 26.29
CA PRO A 160 0.79 -3.05 27.50
C PRO A 160 0.88 -1.88 28.47
N ASP A 161 2.07 -1.29 28.63
CA ASP A 161 2.36 -0.29 29.65
C ASP A 161 2.46 1.15 29.07
N GLY A 162 2.11 1.34 27.80
CA GLY A 162 2.19 2.64 27.13
C GLY A 162 2.64 2.53 25.68
N LEU A 163 3.16 3.63 25.14
CA LEU A 163 3.66 3.64 23.77
C LEU A 163 5.06 3.05 23.69
N ILE A 164 5.34 2.36 22.59
CA ILE A 164 6.65 1.81 22.26
C ILE A 164 7.08 2.24 20.86
N LEU A 165 8.36 2.52 20.71
CA LEU A 165 9.04 2.65 19.43
C LEU A 165 9.77 1.34 19.15
N ARG A 166 9.51 0.70 18.02
CA ARG A 166 10.06 -0.60 17.67
C ARG A 166 10.66 -0.60 16.26
N ALA A 167 11.85 -1.20 16.14
CA ALA A 167 12.40 -1.58 14.84
C ALA A 167 11.58 -2.74 14.26
N ASP A 168 11.19 -2.67 12.99
CA ASP A 168 10.42 -3.74 12.34
C ASP A 168 11.20 -5.07 12.36
N GLY A 169 10.58 -6.13 12.85
CA GLY A 169 11.20 -7.44 13.06
C GLY A 169 11.87 -7.63 14.43
N ALA A 170 11.83 -6.63 15.32
CA ALA A 170 12.26 -6.82 16.70
C ALA A 170 11.09 -7.26 17.59
N ASP A 171 11.39 -8.09 18.60
CA ASP A 171 10.42 -8.57 19.60
C ASP A 171 10.27 -7.59 20.77
N SER A 172 11.06 -6.52 20.79
CA SER A 172 11.10 -5.51 21.83
C SER A 172 11.20 -4.11 21.22
N GLY A 173 10.87 -3.10 22.02
CA GLY A 173 10.95 -1.69 21.65
C GLY A 173 11.47 -0.83 22.77
N LEU A 174 11.60 0.46 22.51
CA LEU A 174 11.88 1.51 23.46
C LEU A 174 10.56 2.09 23.96
N PRO A 175 10.26 2.10 25.27
CA PRO A 175 9.14 2.87 25.81
C PRO A 175 9.30 4.35 25.45
N VAL A 176 8.26 4.97 24.92
CA VAL A 176 8.26 6.38 24.51
C VAL A 176 6.99 7.08 24.97
N THR A 177 7.06 8.40 25.04
CA THR A 177 5.89 9.25 25.18
C THR A 177 5.51 9.87 23.83
N ALA A 178 4.30 10.39 23.69
CA ALA A 178 3.91 11.10 22.48
C ALA A 178 4.86 12.26 22.15
N ARG A 179 5.46 12.89 23.17
CA ARG A 179 6.37 14.03 23.02
C ARG A 179 7.73 13.69 22.46
N ASP A 180 8.30 12.53 22.82
CA ASP A 180 9.67 12.14 22.43
C ASP A 180 9.70 11.15 21.24
N ALA A 181 8.58 10.50 20.93
CA ALA A 181 8.48 9.45 19.93
C ALA A 181 9.04 9.86 18.55
N ALA A 182 8.80 11.08 18.09
CA ALA A 182 9.30 11.57 16.81
C ALA A 182 10.84 11.69 16.81
N GLY A 183 11.42 12.24 17.88
CA GLY A 183 12.87 12.36 18.05
C GLY A 183 13.54 10.98 18.10
N GLU A 184 13.01 10.07 18.88
CA GLU A 184 13.53 8.70 18.99
C GLU A 184 13.39 7.92 17.67
N ALA A 185 12.32 8.15 16.89
CA ALA A 185 12.16 7.55 15.58
C ALA A 185 13.27 8.04 14.59
N LEU A 186 13.63 9.31 14.63
CA LEU A 186 14.76 9.84 13.86
C LEU A 186 16.10 9.26 14.33
N ALA A 187 16.28 9.13 15.65
CA ALA A 187 17.50 8.52 16.20
C ALA A 187 17.65 7.07 15.75
N LEU A 188 16.55 6.28 15.75
CA LEU A 188 16.53 4.91 15.26
C LEU A 188 16.77 4.84 13.73
N ALA A 189 16.27 5.81 12.96
CA ALA A 189 16.54 5.90 11.52
C ALA A 189 18.02 6.20 11.22
N ARG A 190 18.67 7.09 11.99
CA ARG A 190 20.13 7.34 11.92
C ARG A 190 20.91 6.10 12.27
N TRP A 191 20.56 5.45 13.38
CA TRP A 191 21.18 4.17 13.77
C TRP A 191 21.10 3.14 12.63
N PHE A 192 19.95 3.01 11.97
CA PHE A 192 19.81 2.10 10.81
C PHE A 192 20.83 2.41 9.71
N LEU A 193 21.02 3.69 9.36
CA LEU A 193 22.00 4.12 8.37
C LEU A 193 23.45 3.86 8.84
N ASP A 194 23.77 4.19 10.09
CA ASP A 194 25.09 4.01 10.70
C ASP A 194 25.51 2.53 10.76
N GLN A 195 24.53 1.63 10.93
CA GLN A 195 24.79 0.18 10.88
C GLN A 195 24.88 -0.39 9.46
N GLY A 196 24.91 0.47 8.43
CA GLY A 196 24.96 0.02 7.04
C GLY A 196 23.64 -0.61 6.56
N GLY A 197 22.52 -0.17 7.11
CA GLY A 197 21.18 -0.67 6.76
C GLY A 197 20.74 -0.36 5.34
N ALA A 198 21.41 0.58 4.65
CA ALA A 198 21.07 1.06 3.32
C ALA A 198 22.18 0.85 2.26
N PRO A 199 22.72 -0.37 2.06
CA PRO A 199 23.75 -0.60 1.05
C PRO A 199 23.21 -0.19 -0.34
N GLU A 200 23.99 0.62 -1.05
CA GLU A 200 23.61 1.15 -2.39
C GLU A 200 22.24 1.86 -2.41
N GLY A 201 21.86 2.53 -1.31
CA GLY A 201 20.55 3.20 -1.17
C GLY A 201 19.35 2.24 -1.06
N ARG A 202 19.58 0.96 -0.74
CA ARG A 202 18.54 -0.07 -0.59
C ARG A 202 18.68 -0.79 0.74
N GLY A 203 17.59 -1.16 1.35
CA GLY A 203 17.58 -1.95 2.58
C GLY A 203 16.28 -1.79 3.35
N ARG A 204 16.12 -2.68 4.34
CA ARG A 204 14.98 -2.71 5.25
C ARG A 204 15.48 -3.03 6.66
N MET A 205 14.79 -2.50 7.66
CA MET A 205 15.12 -2.73 9.07
C MET A 205 15.12 -4.23 9.40
N LEU A 206 14.11 -4.97 8.97
CA LEU A 206 14.03 -6.43 9.15
C LEU A 206 15.28 -7.16 8.62
N GLN A 207 15.81 -6.73 7.46
CA GLN A 207 17.01 -7.32 6.87
C GLN A 207 18.27 -6.98 7.66
N LEU A 208 18.38 -5.77 8.21
CA LEU A 208 19.47 -5.37 9.08
C LEU A 208 19.46 -6.20 10.37
N LEU A 209 18.31 -6.34 11.02
CA LEU A 209 18.16 -7.12 12.26
C LEU A 209 18.46 -8.60 12.04
N ALA A 210 18.14 -9.16 10.88
CA ALA A 210 18.46 -10.53 10.52
C ALA A 210 19.99 -10.79 10.48
N ARG A 211 20.81 -9.75 10.27
CA ARG A 211 22.28 -9.79 10.36
C ARG A 211 22.81 -9.66 11.78
N ARG A 212 21.95 -9.81 12.80
CA ARG A 212 22.25 -9.70 14.25
C ARG A 212 22.56 -8.28 14.76
N ALA A 213 22.34 -7.23 13.99
CA ALA A 213 22.36 -5.88 14.52
C ALA A 213 21.20 -5.68 15.52
N ARG A 214 21.44 -5.00 16.63
CA ARG A 214 20.40 -4.69 17.64
C ARG A 214 20.58 -3.26 18.11
N PRO A 215 19.53 -2.43 18.17
CA PRO A 215 19.60 -1.11 18.76
C PRO A 215 19.84 -1.24 20.28
N THR A 216 20.80 -0.52 20.80
CA THR A 216 21.19 -0.58 22.22
C THR A 216 20.08 -0.15 23.18
N ALA A 217 19.21 0.75 22.75
CA ALA A 217 18.09 1.25 23.56
C ALA A 217 16.89 0.27 23.63
N HIS A 218 16.82 -0.74 22.78
CA HIS A 218 15.74 -1.73 22.72
C HIS A 218 16.03 -2.95 23.62
N VAL A 219 16.42 -2.70 24.87
CA VAL A 219 16.94 -3.75 25.76
C VAL A 219 15.85 -4.39 26.63
N ALA A 220 14.69 -3.73 26.80
CA ALA A 220 13.59 -4.31 27.56
C ALA A 220 12.54 -4.92 26.62
N PRO A 221 12.11 -6.16 26.84
CA PRO A 221 10.96 -6.67 26.12
C PRO A 221 9.74 -5.83 26.49
N ALA A 222 9.32 -4.96 25.59
CA ALA A 222 8.00 -4.37 25.67
C ALA A 222 7.08 -5.27 24.82
N PRO A 223 6.21 -6.08 25.44
CA PRO A 223 5.31 -6.94 24.70
C PRO A 223 4.44 -6.09 23.78
N ILE A 224 4.27 -6.56 22.56
CA ILE A 224 3.43 -5.92 21.56
C ILE A 224 1.97 -6.21 21.93
N ALA A 225 1.09 -5.22 21.85
CA ALA A 225 -0.32 -5.46 22.01
C ALA A 225 -0.81 -6.47 20.93
N PRO A 226 -1.80 -7.32 21.21
CA PRO A 226 -2.39 -8.19 20.22
C PRO A 226 -2.86 -7.38 19.02
N GLN A 227 -2.62 -7.89 17.81
CA GLN A 227 -3.11 -7.27 16.58
C GLN A 227 -4.63 -7.28 16.56
N GLY A 228 -5.23 -6.19 16.10
CA GLY A 228 -6.64 -6.10 15.83
C GLY A 228 -7.06 -7.02 14.68
N GLU A 229 -8.37 -7.24 14.56
CA GLU A 229 -8.94 -8.06 13.50
C GLU A 229 -8.62 -7.48 12.12
N THR A 230 -8.62 -8.37 11.12
CA THR A 230 -8.52 -7.98 9.70
C THR A 230 -9.65 -7.01 9.35
N GLN A 231 -9.29 -5.90 8.72
CA GLN A 231 -10.27 -4.88 8.38
C GLN A 231 -11.09 -5.30 7.16
N HIS A 232 -12.40 -5.09 7.24
CA HIS A 232 -13.37 -5.34 6.18
C HIS A 232 -14.21 -4.10 5.91
N PRO A 233 -14.83 -3.97 4.71
CA PRO A 233 -15.82 -2.93 4.48
C PRO A 233 -16.93 -2.98 5.52
N GLY A 234 -17.34 -1.81 6.00
CA GLY A 234 -18.39 -1.72 7.01
C GLY A 234 -18.31 -0.46 7.85
N GLN A 235 -19.26 -0.34 8.77
CA GLN A 235 -19.37 0.80 9.66
C GLN A 235 -18.28 0.77 10.74
N THR A 236 -17.65 1.91 10.95
CA THR A 236 -16.68 2.15 12.03
C THR A 236 -17.12 3.33 12.90
N ALA A 237 -16.44 3.54 14.02
CA ALA A 237 -16.69 4.70 14.87
C ALA A 237 -16.40 6.05 14.16
N SER A 238 -15.52 6.04 13.15
CA SER A 238 -15.08 7.25 12.42
C SER A 238 -15.83 7.48 11.09
N GLY A 239 -16.58 6.50 10.61
CA GLY A 239 -17.27 6.56 9.33
C GLY A 239 -17.41 5.20 8.67
N LEU A 240 -17.58 5.18 7.35
CA LEU A 240 -17.75 3.95 6.59
C LEU A 240 -16.42 3.56 5.92
N LEU A 241 -15.95 2.36 6.22
CA LEU A 241 -14.80 1.74 5.54
C LEU A 241 -15.30 1.06 4.25
N VAL A 242 -14.71 1.39 3.11
CA VAL A 242 -15.07 0.85 1.80
C VAL A 242 -13.85 0.29 1.10
N ALA A 243 -13.96 -0.87 0.47
CA ALA A 243 -12.86 -1.43 -0.30
C ALA A 243 -12.92 -0.97 -1.75
N LEU A 244 -11.76 -0.95 -2.38
CA LEU A 244 -11.60 -0.70 -3.80
C LEU A 244 -11.35 -2.01 -4.53
N GLU A 245 -12.06 -2.24 -5.62
CA GLU A 245 -11.85 -3.40 -6.47
C GLU A 245 -10.39 -3.45 -6.95
N PHE A 246 -9.65 -4.43 -6.47
CA PHE A 246 -8.21 -4.60 -6.71
C PHE A 246 -7.37 -3.35 -6.37
N GLY A 247 -7.87 -2.49 -5.47
CA GLY A 247 -7.18 -1.28 -5.03
C GLY A 247 -7.23 -0.12 -6.02
N GLN A 248 -8.16 -0.11 -6.98
CA GLN A 248 -8.31 0.93 -7.99
C GLN A 248 -9.74 1.46 -8.05
N MET A 249 -9.88 2.74 -8.39
CA MET A 249 -11.16 3.38 -8.67
C MET A 249 -11.02 4.39 -9.81
N PRO A 250 -12.11 4.69 -10.54
CA PRO A 250 -12.18 5.86 -11.41
C PRO A 250 -12.06 7.17 -10.61
N ALA A 251 -11.49 8.19 -11.19
CA ALA A 251 -11.42 9.54 -10.59
C ALA A 251 -12.83 10.12 -10.31
N THR A 252 -13.82 9.77 -11.13
CA THR A 252 -15.22 10.13 -10.88
C THR A 252 -15.76 9.55 -9.57
N THR A 253 -15.35 8.34 -9.21
CA THR A 253 -15.68 7.74 -7.92
C THR A 253 -15.00 8.48 -6.77
N LEU A 254 -13.72 8.86 -6.93
CA LEU A 254 -13.01 9.66 -5.94
C LEU A 254 -13.72 11.02 -5.70
N ALA A 255 -14.16 11.69 -6.78
CA ALA A 255 -14.92 12.93 -6.69
C ALA A 255 -16.27 12.74 -5.98
N ALA A 256 -17.02 11.69 -6.34
CA ALA A 256 -18.31 11.39 -5.71
C ALA A 256 -18.17 11.06 -4.22
N LEU A 257 -17.12 10.33 -3.81
CA LEU A 257 -16.85 10.06 -2.39
C LEU A 257 -16.62 11.35 -1.59
N ALA A 258 -16.05 12.38 -2.20
CA ALA A 258 -15.82 13.67 -1.55
C ALA A 258 -17.12 14.42 -1.17
N ASP A 259 -18.26 14.05 -1.73
CA ASP A 259 -19.56 14.60 -1.35
C ASP A 259 -20.09 14.01 -0.04
N HIS A 260 -19.51 12.92 0.42
CA HIS A 260 -19.92 12.19 1.63
C HIS A 260 -19.02 12.44 2.84
N GLY A 261 -17.84 13.03 2.65
CA GLY A 261 -16.93 13.37 3.74
C GLY A 261 -15.46 13.41 3.30
N ALA A 262 -14.59 13.68 4.26
CA ALA A 262 -13.17 13.56 4.04
C ALA A 262 -12.76 12.07 3.94
N LEU A 263 -11.66 11.80 3.25
CA LEU A 263 -11.22 10.43 2.96
C LEU A 263 -9.93 10.12 3.70
N ARG A 264 -9.88 9.01 4.42
CA ARG A 264 -8.63 8.48 4.98
C ARG A 264 -8.14 7.29 4.17
N LEU A 265 -6.88 7.34 3.81
CA LEU A 265 -6.20 6.29 3.06
C LEU A 265 -5.81 5.16 4.00
N THR A 266 -5.98 3.92 3.57
CA THR A 266 -5.60 2.75 4.35
C THR A 266 -4.59 1.88 3.60
N PRO A 267 -3.77 1.06 4.29
CA PRO A 267 -2.86 0.13 3.64
C PRO A 267 -3.56 -1.12 3.08
N TRP A 268 -4.85 -1.28 3.34
CA TRP A 268 -5.65 -2.45 2.94
C TRP A 268 -6.35 -2.28 1.58
N ARG A 269 -5.98 -1.24 0.80
CA ARG A 269 -6.67 -0.86 -0.45
C ARG A 269 -8.13 -0.49 -0.23
N MET A 270 -8.40 0.10 0.91
CA MET A 270 -9.68 0.62 1.34
C MET A 270 -9.57 2.12 1.60
N LEU A 271 -10.71 2.77 1.66
CA LEU A 271 -10.88 4.15 2.11
C LEU A 271 -11.82 4.18 3.31
N LEU A 272 -11.51 5.00 4.29
CA LEU A 272 -12.46 5.39 5.32
C LEU A 272 -13.07 6.73 4.92
N VAL A 273 -14.37 6.76 4.69
CA VAL A 273 -15.16 7.98 4.40
C VAL A 273 -15.66 8.53 5.73
N GLU A 274 -15.08 9.63 6.19
CA GLU A 274 -15.36 10.21 7.51
C GLU A 274 -16.83 10.59 7.66
N GLY A 275 -17.45 10.15 8.75
CA GLY A 275 -18.84 10.49 9.09
C GLY A 275 -19.91 9.81 8.24
N ALA A 276 -19.55 9.18 7.14
CA ALA A 276 -20.51 8.47 6.29
C ALA A 276 -21.12 7.26 7.02
N ARG A 277 -22.41 7.04 6.81
CA ARG A 277 -23.15 5.87 7.31
C ARG A 277 -23.57 4.92 6.20
N ASN A 278 -23.77 5.45 5.03
CA ASN A 278 -24.08 4.71 3.81
C ASN A 278 -23.48 5.46 2.60
N LEU A 279 -23.28 4.73 1.53
CA LEU A 279 -22.85 5.29 0.24
C LEU A 279 -23.68 4.65 -0.88
N PRO A 280 -23.92 5.37 -1.97
CA PRO A 280 -24.48 4.74 -3.16
C PRO A 280 -23.46 3.76 -3.77
N PRO A 281 -23.92 2.77 -4.54
CA PRO A 281 -23.00 1.96 -5.35
C PRO A 281 -22.29 2.85 -6.36
N LEU A 282 -20.96 2.86 -6.32
CA LEU A 282 -20.10 3.61 -7.22
C LEU A 282 -19.13 2.66 -7.93
N PRO A 283 -18.72 2.94 -9.19
CA PRO A 283 -17.77 2.10 -9.91
C PRO A 283 -16.47 1.88 -9.14
N GLY A 284 -16.02 0.63 -9.04
CA GLY A 284 -14.79 0.27 -8.34
C GLY A 284 -14.90 0.21 -6.82
N LEU A 285 -16.06 0.48 -6.20
CA LEU A 285 -16.28 0.31 -4.77
C LEU A 285 -16.86 -1.07 -4.44
N ILE A 286 -16.46 -1.57 -3.28
CA ILE A 286 -17.01 -2.75 -2.62
C ILE A 286 -17.46 -2.32 -1.23
N LEU A 287 -18.77 -2.43 -1.00
CA LEU A 287 -19.43 -2.01 0.25
C LEU A 287 -19.77 -3.21 1.15
N ASP A 288 -19.89 -4.40 0.55
CA ASP A 288 -20.27 -5.63 1.25
C ASP A 288 -19.00 -6.40 1.70
N ALA A 289 -18.91 -6.67 3.00
CA ALA A 289 -17.82 -7.45 3.58
C ALA A 289 -17.76 -8.91 3.08
N THR A 290 -18.83 -9.41 2.48
CA THR A 290 -18.91 -10.78 1.93
C THR A 290 -18.59 -10.85 0.43
N ASP A 291 -18.35 -9.71 -0.22
CA ASP A 291 -18.06 -9.66 -1.66
C ASP A 291 -16.86 -10.56 -2.02
N PRO A 292 -17.02 -11.49 -2.96
CA PRO A 292 -15.98 -12.45 -3.31
C PRO A 292 -14.71 -11.79 -3.86
N ARG A 293 -14.78 -10.58 -4.42
CA ARG A 293 -13.61 -9.84 -4.90
C ARG A 293 -12.62 -9.47 -3.79
N LEU A 294 -13.06 -9.45 -2.53
CA LEU A 294 -12.19 -9.22 -1.36
C LEU A 294 -11.18 -10.36 -1.15
N ARG A 295 -11.48 -11.56 -1.64
CA ARG A 295 -10.59 -12.72 -1.60
C ARG A 295 -9.64 -12.80 -2.79
N VAL A 296 -9.60 -11.76 -3.63
CA VAL A 296 -8.77 -11.75 -4.85
C VAL A 296 -7.84 -10.54 -4.85
N SER A 297 -6.58 -10.79 -5.14
CA SER A 297 -5.59 -9.75 -5.44
C SER A 297 -5.21 -9.81 -6.91
N ALA A 298 -5.37 -8.72 -7.64
CA ALA A 298 -4.93 -8.61 -9.02
C ALA A 298 -3.97 -7.43 -9.19
N CYS A 299 -2.88 -7.62 -9.93
CA CYS A 299 -1.99 -6.53 -10.26
C CYS A 299 -2.57 -5.66 -11.40
N THR A 300 -1.85 -4.61 -11.79
CA THR A 300 -2.30 -3.74 -12.90
C THR A 300 -2.50 -4.53 -14.21
N GLY A 301 -1.65 -5.54 -14.48
CA GLY A 301 -1.73 -6.31 -15.72
C GLY A 301 -1.29 -5.51 -16.96
N ALA A 302 -1.34 -6.15 -18.13
CA ALA A 302 -1.19 -5.48 -19.40
C ALA A 302 -2.49 -4.71 -19.74
N PRO A 303 -2.44 -3.62 -20.55
CA PRO A 303 -1.23 -2.94 -21.05
C PRO A 303 -0.61 -1.97 -20.01
N GLY A 304 -1.25 -1.75 -18.86
CA GLY A 304 -0.86 -0.75 -17.85
C GLY A 304 0.48 -1.04 -17.15
N CYS A 305 0.98 -2.29 -17.22
CA CYS A 305 2.31 -2.65 -16.73
C CYS A 305 3.15 -3.25 -17.85
N PRO A 306 4.33 -2.66 -18.20
CA PRO A 306 5.15 -3.14 -19.33
C PRO A 306 5.82 -4.49 -19.07
N GLN A 307 5.75 -5.00 -17.84
CA GLN A 307 6.27 -6.32 -17.48
C GLN A 307 5.19 -7.40 -17.42
N ALA A 308 3.93 -6.99 -17.45
CA ALA A 308 2.81 -7.92 -17.48
C ALA A 308 2.63 -8.52 -18.88
N ARG A 309 2.35 -9.83 -18.93
CA ARG A 309 2.12 -10.57 -20.16
C ARG A 309 0.65 -10.62 -20.53
N ALA A 310 -0.26 -10.58 -19.53
CA ALA A 310 -1.69 -10.65 -19.73
C ALA A 310 -2.44 -9.56 -18.97
N MET A 311 -3.68 -9.31 -19.37
CA MET A 311 -4.66 -8.62 -18.57
C MET A 311 -5.02 -9.48 -17.35
N THR A 312 -5.16 -8.87 -16.18
CA THR A 312 -5.37 -9.64 -14.94
C THR A 312 -6.71 -9.33 -14.28
N ARG A 313 -7.16 -8.07 -14.31
CA ARG A 313 -8.29 -7.63 -13.49
C ARG A 313 -9.64 -8.16 -13.95
N ASP A 314 -9.86 -8.28 -15.26
CA ASP A 314 -11.11 -8.82 -15.80
C ASP A 314 -11.23 -10.30 -15.45
N LEU A 315 -10.17 -11.09 -15.70
CA LEU A 315 -10.15 -12.48 -15.29
C LEU A 315 -10.30 -12.65 -13.76
N ALA A 316 -9.68 -11.77 -12.98
CA ALA A 316 -9.82 -11.78 -11.52
C ALA A 316 -11.26 -11.54 -11.06
N ARG A 317 -11.98 -10.63 -11.74
CA ARG A 317 -13.39 -10.35 -11.48
C ARG A 317 -14.26 -11.55 -11.81
N ASP A 318 -14.01 -12.17 -12.97
CA ASP A 318 -14.76 -13.33 -13.45
C ASP A 318 -14.58 -14.54 -12.52
N LEU A 319 -13.37 -14.77 -12.02
CA LEU A 319 -13.03 -15.90 -11.16
C LEU A 319 -13.38 -15.68 -9.67
N ALA A 320 -13.57 -14.43 -9.23
CA ALA A 320 -13.81 -14.13 -7.81
C ALA A 320 -14.94 -14.92 -7.16
N PRO A 321 -16.11 -15.13 -7.81
CA PRO A 321 -17.19 -15.93 -7.23
C PRO A 321 -16.79 -17.39 -6.95
N SER A 322 -15.86 -17.96 -7.72
CA SER A 322 -15.42 -19.35 -7.64
C SER A 322 -14.26 -19.58 -6.66
N VAL A 323 -13.70 -18.52 -6.08
CA VAL A 323 -12.67 -18.65 -5.04
C VAL A 323 -13.33 -19.16 -3.76
N PRO A 324 -12.90 -20.31 -3.18
CA PRO A 324 -13.50 -20.86 -1.98
C PRO A 324 -13.42 -19.89 -0.78
N MET A 325 -14.39 -20.00 0.12
CA MET A 325 -14.33 -19.28 1.40
C MET A 325 -13.07 -19.66 2.18
N GLY A 326 -12.39 -18.66 2.73
CA GLY A 326 -11.17 -18.86 3.49
C GLY A 326 -9.91 -19.01 2.64
N GLN A 327 -10.00 -19.04 1.30
CA GLN A 327 -8.86 -19.04 0.40
C GLN A 327 -8.68 -17.69 -0.27
N HIS A 328 -7.44 -17.40 -0.67
CA HIS A 328 -7.07 -16.17 -1.38
C HIS A 328 -6.47 -16.48 -2.76
N LEU A 329 -7.03 -15.85 -3.79
CA LEU A 329 -6.52 -15.93 -5.16
C LEU A 329 -5.66 -14.70 -5.49
N HIS A 330 -4.45 -14.94 -5.99
CA HIS A 330 -3.57 -13.91 -6.54
C HIS A 330 -3.41 -14.05 -8.04
N LEU A 331 -3.92 -13.08 -8.83
CA LEU A 331 -3.62 -12.97 -10.26
C LEU A 331 -2.44 -12.02 -10.49
N SER A 332 -1.40 -12.54 -11.09
CA SER A 332 -0.19 -11.78 -11.41
C SER A 332 0.12 -11.79 -12.90
N GLY A 333 0.34 -10.61 -13.48
CA GLY A 333 0.74 -10.46 -14.88
C GLY A 333 2.19 -10.91 -15.17
N CYS A 334 2.98 -11.22 -14.15
CA CYS A 334 4.35 -11.74 -14.27
C CYS A 334 4.84 -12.32 -12.93
N ALA A 335 5.98 -13.00 -12.92
CA ALA A 335 6.58 -13.63 -11.74
C ALA A 335 6.97 -12.66 -10.60
N LYS A 336 6.78 -11.33 -10.74
CA LYS A 336 7.08 -10.34 -9.68
C LYS A 336 6.09 -10.34 -8.52
N GLY A 337 4.84 -10.74 -8.75
CA GLY A 337 3.84 -10.87 -7.68
C GLY A 337 3.47 -9.55 -6.97
N CYS A 338 3.41 -8.42 -7.70
CA CYS A 338 3.30 -7.08 -7.07
C CYS A 338 2.04 -6.88 -6.24
N ALA A 339 0.92 -7.52 -6.60
CA ALA A 339 -0.35 -7.34 -5.92
C ALA A 339 -0.40 -8.09 -4.59
N HIS A 340 0.27 -9.23 -4.49
CA HIS A 340 0.35 -10.04 -3.28
C HIS A 340 1.72 -10.74 -3.20
N PRO A 341 2.74 -10.09 -2.61
CA PRO A 341 4.11 -10.62 -2.61
C PRO A 341 4.35 -11.78 -1.64
N ARG A 342 3.37 -12.08 -0.77
CA ARG A 342 3.39 -13.23 0.14
C ARG A 342 2.79 -14.47 -0.54
N PRO A 343 3.02 -15.68 -0.02
CA PRO A 343 2.30 -16.86 -0.49
C PRO A 343 0.78 -16.66 -0.40
N ALA A 344 0.05 -17.16 -1.40
CA ALA A 344 -1.40 -17.23 -1.43
C ALA A 344 -1.84 -18.68 -1.71
N ASP A 345 -3.07 -19.03 -1.32
CA ASP A 345 -3.61 -20.38 -1.52
C ASP A 345 -3.62 -20.75 -3.01
N LEU A 346 -4.05 -19.79 -3.84
CA LEU A 346 -4.15 -19.93 -5.28
C LEU A 346 -3.42 -18.77 -5.96
N VAL A 347 -2.53 -19.04 -6.89
CA VAL A 347 -1.83 -18.02 -7.67
C VAL A 347 -1.91 -18.37 -9.15
N LEU A 348 -2.38 -17.41 -9.95
CA LEU A 348 -2.31 -17.47 -11.41
C LEU A 348 -1.27 -16.48 -11.88
N THR A 349 -0.20 -16.99 -12.51
CA THR A 349 0.89 -16.16 -13.06
C THR A 349 0.85 -16.20 -14.57
N ALA A 350 0.68 -15.05 -15.22
CA ALA A 350 0.66 -14.95 -16.67
C ALA A 350 2.01 -15.37 -17.27
N THR A 351 1.97 -16.27 -18.25
CA THR A 351 3.10 -16.78 -19.02
C THR A 351 3.09 -16.24 -20.44
N ASP A 352 1.91 -15.91 -20.97
CA ASP A 352 1.70 -15.28 -22.28
C ASP A 352 0.42 -14.41 -22.21
N GLU A 353 0.01 -13.80 -23.34
CA GLU A 353 -1.08 -12.83 -23.45
C GLU A 353 -2.40 -13.35 -22.88
N ASP A 354 -2.70 -14.62 -23.01
CA ASP A 354 -3.95 -15.25 -22.55
C ASP A 354 -3.73 -16.57 -21.78
N THR A 355 -2.51 -16.82 -21.33
CA THR A 355 -2.18 -18.07 -20.62
C THR A 355 -1.57 -17.81 -19.25
N PHE A 356 -1.94 -18.68 -18.30
CA PHE A 356 -1.55 -18.60 -16.92
C PHE A 356 -1.06 -19.95 -16.39
N ASP A 357 -0.08 -19.90 -15.54
CA ASP A 357 0.35 -21.03 -14.73
C ASP A 357 -0.31 -20.96 -13.35
N LEU A 358 -0.85 -22.10 -12.88
CA LEU A 358 -1.47 -22.22 -11.56
C LEU A 358 -0.45 -22.72 -10.53
N ILE A 359 -0.26 -21.96 -9.48
CA ILE A 359 0.59 -22.27 -8.33
C ILE A 359 -0.31 -22.37 -7.10
N ARG A 360 -0.04 -23.29 -6.18
CA ARG A 360 -0.76 -23.43 -4.92
C ARG A 360 0.14 -23.20 -3.72
N ASN A 361 -0.39 -22.56 -2.69
CA ASN A 361 0.30 -22.26 -1.44
C ASN A 361 1.67 -21.64 -1.67
N GLY A 362 1.76 -20.69 -2.62
CA GLY A 362 3.02 -20.14 -3.07
C GLY A 362 2.92 -18.70 -3.55
N THR A 363 4.01 -18.24 -4.14
CA THR A 363 4.15 -16.92 -4.74
C THR A 363 4.10 -17.00 -6.27
N ALA A 364 3.95 -15.86 -6.95
CA ALA A 364 3.92 -15.80 -8.42
C ALA A 364 5.23 -16.26 -9.11
N ALA A 365 6.31 -16.51 -8.36
CA ALA A 365 7.60 -16.96 -8.87
C ALA A 365 7.88 -18.45 -8.61
N ASP A 366 7.01 -19.14 -7.89
CA ASP A 366 7.20 -20.54 -7.51
C ASP A 366 6.85 -21.48 -8.66
N HIS A 367 7.17 -22.76 -8.51
CA HIS A 367 6.89 -23.77 -9.52
C HIS A 367 5.37 -24.02 -9.65
N PRO A 368 4.84 -24.03 -10.88
CA PRO A 368 3.43 -24.25 -11.10
C PRO A 368 3.04 -25.73 -10.90
N LEU A 369 1.81 -25.93 -10.44
CA LEU A 369 1.15 -27.22 -10.42
C LEU A 369 0.61 -27.58 -11.82
N ASN A 370 -0.09 -26.63 -12.45
CA ASN A 370 -0.61 -26.75 -13.81
C ASN A 370 -0.08 -25.60 -14.65
N THR A 371 0.24 -25.88 -15.90
CA THR A 371 0.83 -24.91 -16.85
C THR A 371 -0.11 -24.62 -18.02
N SER A 372 0.04 -23.43 -18.58
CA SER A 372 -0.60 -23.03 -19.84
C SER A 372 -2.13 -23.12 -19.84
N LEU A 373 -2.77 -22.75 -18.71
CA LEU A 373 -4.22 -22.61 -18.63
C LEU A 373 -4.64 -21.34 -19.36
N SER A 374 -5.54 -21.45 -20.35
CA SER A 374 -6.06 -20.25 -21.02
C SER A 374 -7.07 -19.52 -20.13
N ALA A 375 -7.17 -18.20 -20.27
CA ALA A 375 -8.16 -17.40 -19.56
C ALA A 375 -9.60 -17.88 -19.86
N ASP A 376 -9.87 -18.27 -21.11
CA ASP A 376 -11.17 -18.80 -21.51
C ASP A 376 -11.47 -20.16 -20.87
N ALA A 377 -10.48 -21.06 -20.77
CA ALA A 377 -10.64 -22.32 -20.07
C ALA A 377 -10.94 -22.10 -18.57
N LEU A 378 -10.24 -21.14 -17.93
CA LEU A 378 -10.47 -20.78 -16.54
C LEU A 378 -11.87 -20.17 -16.31
N ARG A 379 -12.40 -19.38 -17.26
CA ARG A 379 -13.78 -18.87 -17.21
C ARG A 379 -14.80 -19.96 -17.40
N ALA A 380 -14.57 -20.86 -18.36
CA ALA A 380 -15.50 -21.95 -18.68
C ALA A 380 -15.54 -23.03 -17.59
N ALA A 381 -14.44 -23.30 -16.94
CA ALA A 381 -14.29 -24.29 -15.87
C ALA A 381 -13.49 -23.73 -14.69
N PRO A 382 -14.08 -22.84 -13.85
CA PRO A 382 -13.38 -22.25 -12.70
C PRO A 382 -12.91 -23.29 -11.67
N ASP A 383 -13.50 -24.47 -11.65
CA ASP A 383 -13.12 -25.59 -10.76
C ASP A 383 -11.67 -26.05 -11.00
N LEU A 384 -11.08 -25.73 -12.16
CA LEU A 384 -9.66 -25.93 -12.42
C LEU A 384 -8.75 -25.25 -11.35
N LEU A 385 -9.25 -24.19 -10.72
CA LEU A 385 -8.54 -23.56 -9.59
C LEU A 385 -8.39 -24.49 -8.38
N THR A 386 -9.30 -25.42 -8.20
CA THR A 386 -9.38 -26.29 -7.00
C THR A 386 -9.21 -27.77 -7.30
N GLU A 387 -9.26 -28.21 -8.57
CA GLU A 387 -9.04 -29.60 -8.97
C GLU A 387 -7.64 -30.08 -8.55
N GLY A 388 -7.58 -31.29 -7.93
CA GLY A 388 -6.33 -31.90 -7.49
C GLY A 388 -5.92 -31.50 -6.05
N SER A 389 -6.87 -31.03 -5.23
CA SER A 389 -6.64 -30.77 -3.79
C SER A 389 -6.61 -32.06 -3.01
#